data_f2c1093d17299d2aecb285502f66179a
#
_entry.id   f2c1093d17299d2aecb285502f66179a
#
_cell.length_a   1.000
_cell.length_b   1.000
_cell.length_c   1.000
_cell.angle_alpha   90.00
_cell.angle_beta   90.00
_cell.angle_gamma   90.00
#
_symmetry.space_group_name_H-M   'P 1'
#
loop_
_entity.id
_entity.type
_entity.pdbx_description
1 polymer ?
#
loop_
_entity_poly.entity_id
_entity_poly.type
_entity_poly.pdbx_seq_one_letter_code
_entity_poly.pdbx_strand_id
1 'polypeptide(L)'
;KTYWVGSQALCRQYVSRLEKDLTDTLAQWQSQGRSIVFFGEESSLLCVLAVSDPLKPTSRQAVEQLQRMGIEVFMLTGDSEKTAAHIASQAGIKHFQASMMPDDKAKFIEDLQKKGCNVAMVGDGINDALALKEAHVGIAMGAMGSDLAIQSADIALMNNNLENIPFSLRLARRTKRIIYQNLGLSIGISAFMIGL
;
A
#
# COMPACT_ATOMS: atom_id res chain seq x y z
N LYS A 1 -14.13 3.20 -38.18
CA LYS A 1 -14.54 2.51 -36.98
C LYS A 1 -13.76 3.01 -35.80
N THR A 2 -14.44 3.49 -34.77
CA THR A 2 -13.81 3.97 -33.53
C THR A 2 -13.95 2.89 -32.46
N TYR A 3 -12.81 2.45 -31.92
CA TYR A 3 -12.78 1.54 -30.79
C TYR A 3 -12.48 2.31 -29.51
N TRP A 4 -13.04 1.87 -28.40
CA TRP A 4 -12.80 2.45 -27.10
C TRP A 4 -12.57 1.35 -26.05
N VAL A 5 -11.74 1.67 -25.05
CA VAL A 5 -11.46 0.80 -23.91
C VAL A 5 -11.37 1.67 -22.64
N GLY A 6 -11.97 1.22 -21.55
CA GLY A 6 -11.89 1.98 -20.31
C GLY A 6 -12.87 1.57 -19.22
N SER A 7 -13.11 2.50 -18.31
CA SER A 7 -13.95 2.31 -17.14
C SER A 7 -15.44 2.27 -17.46
N GLN A 8 -16.26 1.91 -16.47
CA GLN A 8 -17.72 1.97 -16.57
C GLN A 8 -18.23 3.40 -16.89
N ALA A 9 -17.54 4.42 -16.40
CA ALA A 9 -17.88 5.82 -16.71
C ALA A 9 -17.70 6.12 -18.21
N LEU A 10 -16.62 5.62 -18.82
CA LEU A 10 -16.42 5.74 -20.27
C LEU A 10 -17.46 4.93 -21.04
N CYS A 11 -17.74 3.70 -20.63
CA CYS A 11 -18.75 2.86 -21.27
C CYS A 11 -20.12 3.56 -21.36
N ARG A 12 -20.54 4.25 -20.30
CA ARG A 12 -21.82 4.98 -20.26
C ARG A 12 -21.90 6.15 -21.25
N GLN A 13 -20.78 6.64 -21.77
CA GLN A 13 -20.78 7.70 -22.79
C GLN A 13 -21.10 7.15 -24.17
N TYR A 14 -20.79 5.88 -24.43
CA TYR A 14 -20.99 5.24 -25.72
C TYR A 14 -22.20 4.30 -25.75
N VAL A 15 -22.50 3.64 -24.63
CA VAL A 15 -23.56 2.64 -24.52
C VAL A 15 -24.64 3.14 -23.56
N SER A 16 -25.81 3.42 -24.08
CA SER A 16 -26.93 4.02 -23.33
C SER A 16 -27.51 3.08 -22.27
N ARG A 17 -27.47 1.78 -22.50
CA ARG A 17 -28.04 0.77 -21.58
C ARG A 17 -27.28 -0.54 -21.65
N LEU A 18 -26.89 -1.06 -20.49
CA LEU A 18 -26.37 -2.42 -20.34
C LEU A 18 -27.54 -3.36 -20.04
N GLU A 19 -27.41 -4.60 -20.50
CA GLU A 19 -28.35 -5.68 -20.18
C GLU A 19 -28.36 -5.92 -18.66
N LYS A 20 -29.54 -6.33 -18.14
CA LYS A 20 -29.71 -6.53 -16.70
C LYS A 20 -28.78 -7.63 -16.17
N ASP A 21 -28.71 -8.76 -16.88
CA ASP A 21 -27.87 -9.90 -16.50
C ASP A 21 -26.39 -9.54 -16.45
N LEU A 22 -25.94 -8.67 -17.38
CA LEU A 22 -24.60 -8.13 -17.36
C LEU A 22 -24.38 -7.22 -16.15
N THR A 23 -25.37 -6.37 -15.84
CA THR A 23 -25.28 -5.46 -14.70
C THR A 23 -25.15 -6.22 -13.38
N ASP A 24 -25.91 -7.30 -13.20
CA ASP A 24 -25.85 -8.15 -12.02
C ASP A 24 -24.50 -8.89 -11.92
N THR A 25 -23.99 -9.38 -13.05
CA THR A 25 -22.66 -10.01 -13.14
C THR A 25 -21.54 -9.00 -12.78
N LEU A 26 -21.63 -7.77 -13.29
CA LEU A 26 -20.68 -6.70 -12.98
C LEU A 26 -20.68 -6.35 -11.49
N ALA A 27 -21.87 -6.27 -10.87
CA ALA A 27 -22.00 -6.03 -9.44
C ALA A 27 -21.36 -7.15 -8.62
N GLN A 28 -21.54 -8.41 -9.03
CA GLN A 28 -20.90 -9.57 -8.41
C GLN A 28 -19.36 -9.50 -8.55
N TRP A 29 -18.83 -9.22 -9.73
CA TRP A 29 -17.39 -9.11 -9.93
C TRP A 29 -16.77 -7.97 -9.13
N GLN A 30 -17.45 -6.83 -9.07
CA GLN A 30 -17.02 -5.70 -8.22
C GLN A 30 -17.01 -6.06 -6.74
N SER A 31 -18.02 -6.80 -6.26
CA SER A 31 -18.05 -7.27 -4.86
C SER A 31 -16.94 -8.25 -4.52
N GLN A 32 -16.37 -8.92 -5.54
CA GLN A 32 -15.20 -9.80 -5.42
C GLN A 32 -13.86 -9.04 -5.54
N GLY A 33 -13.88 -7.71 -5.58
CA GLY A 33 -12.66 -6.89 -5.70
C GLY A 33 -12.03 -6.89 -7.09
N ARG A 34 -12.77 -7.28 -8.13
CA ARG A 34 -12.25 -7.28 -9.50
C ARG A 34 -12.36 -5.90 -10.13
N SER A 35 -11.31 -5.46 -10.79
CA SER A 35 -11.32 -4.28 -11.66
C SER A 35 -11.98 -4.64 -12.99
N ILE A 36 -12.93 -3.80 -13.44
CA ILE A 36 -13.68 -4.06 -14.66
C ILE A 36 -13.27 -3.10 -15.75
N VAL A 37 -12.90 -3.64 -16.91
CA VAL A 37 -12.55 -2.90 -18.11
C VAL A 37 -13.53 -3.25 -19.21
N PHE A 38 -14.08 -2.22 -19.85
CA PHE A 38 -15.05 -2.33 -20.94
C PHE A 38 -14.31 -2.07 -22.26
N PHE A 39 -14.66 -2.83 -23.28
CA PHE A 39 -14.18 -2.67 -24.64
C PHE A 39 -15.36 -2.63 -25.61
N GLY A 40 -15.39 -1.65 -26.50
CA GLY A 40 -16.48 -1.49 -27.46
C GLY A 40 -16.04 -0.84 -28.78
N GLU A 41 -16.96 -0.88 -29.72
CA GLU A 41 -16.87 -0.25 -31.03
C GLU A 41 -18.06 0.70 -31.20
N GLU A 42 -17.78 1.99 -31.46
CA GLU A 42 -18.82 3.03 -31.59
C GLU A 42 -19.83 3.00 -30.43
N SER A 43 -21.10 2.66 -30.64
CA SER A 43 -22.13 2.56 -29.61
C SER A 43 -22.37 1.13 -29.10
N SER A 44 -21.54 0.17 -29.50
CA SER A 44 -21.70 -1.25 -29.16
C SER A 44 -20.65 -1.72 -28.15
N LEU A 45 -21.10 -2.36 -27.09
CA LEU A 45 -20.22 -3.08 -26.16
C LEU A 45 -19.83 -4.44 -26.79
N LEU A 46 -18.54 -4.67 -26.96
CA LEU A 46 -18.03 -5.92 -27.56
C LEU A 46 -17.64 -6.92 -26.49
N CYS A 47 -16.94 -6.48 -25.42
CA CYS A 47 -16.62 -7.36 -24.31
C CYS A 47 -16.39 -6.60 -23.00
N VAL A 48 -16.43 -7.35 -21.92
CA VAL A 48 -16.09 -6.88 -20.56
C VAL A 48 -15.05 -7.81 -19.99
N LEU A 49 -13.97 -7.22 -19.49
CA LEU A 49 -12.87 -7.92 -18.85
C LEU A 49 -12.91 -7.67 -17.35
N ALA A 50 -12.89 -8.73 -16.56
CA ALA A 50 -12.72 -8.65 -15.11
C ALA A 50 -11.29 -9.03 -14.77
N VAL A 51 -10.52 -8.06 -14.29
CA VAL A 51 -9.12 -8.24 -13.89
C VAL A 51 -9.08 -8.38 -12.37
N SER A 52 -8.40 -9.40 -11.89
CA SER A 52 -8.20 -9.64 -10.46
C SER A 52 -6.72 -9.85 -10.21
N ASP A 53 -6.17 -9.07 -9.28
CA ASP A 53 -4.83 -9.33 -8.75
C ASP A 53 -5.01 -9.92 -7.34
N PRO A 54 -4.80 -11.24 -7.17
CA PRO A 54 -5.03 -11.88 -5.89
C PRO A 54 -4.01 -11.40 -4.86
N LEU A 55 -4.49 -11.14 -3.65
CA LEU A 55 -3.61 -10.81 -2.54
C LEU A 55 -2.61 -11.94 -2.30
N LYS A 56 -1.30 -11.61 -2.25
CA LYS A 56 -0.28 -12.59 -1.93
C LYS A 56 -0.47 -13.10 -0.50
N PRO A 57 -0.39 -14.42 -0.24
CA PRO A 57 -0.52 -14.97 1.12
C PRO A 57 0.43 -14.31 2.12
N THR A 58 1.64 -13.96 1.68
CA THR A 58 2.66 -13.26 2.47
C THR A 58 2.23 -11.86 2.92
N SER A 59 1.33 -11.20 2.18
CA SER A 59 0.83 -9.86 2.54
C SER A 59 0.02 -9.89 3.84
N ARG A 60 -0.89 -10.85 3.98
CA ARG A 60 -1.65 -11.04 5.21
C ARG A 60 -0.75 -11.35 6.40
N GLN A 61 0.22 -12.26 6.21
CA GLN A 61 1.17 -12.63 7.25
C GLN A 61 2.00 -11.43 7.72
N ALA A 62 2.45 -10.57 6.78
CA ALA A 62 3.18 -9.36 7.11
C ALA A 62 2.33 -8.39 7.95
N VAL A 63 1.08 -8.16 7.55
CA VAL A 63 0.13 -7.31 8.29
C VAL A 63 -0.09 -7.83 9.70
N GLU A 64 -0.35 -9.13 9.87
CA GLU A 64 -0.52 -9.75 11.19
C GLU A 64 0.72 -9.60 12.07
N GLN A 65 1.92 -9.75 11.50
CA GLN A 65 3.18 -9.57 12.23
C GLN A 65 3.35 -8.11 12.70
N LEU A 66 3.06 -7.13 11.84
CA LEU A 66 3.13 -5.71 12.19
C LEU A 66 2.15 -5.37 13.32
N GLN A 67 0.91 -5.86 13.23
CA GLN A 67 -0.11 -5.67 14.27
C GLN A 67 0.31 -6.29 15.60
N ARG A 68 0.90 -7.49 15.60
CA ARG A 68 1.47 -8.13 16.82
C ARG A 68 2.64 -7.33 17.42
N MET A 69 3.33 -6.51 16.61
CA MET A 69 4.38 -5.61 17.08
C MET A 69 3.83 -4.28 17.63
N GLY A 70 2.50 -4.12 17.69
CA GLY A 70 1.83 -2.91 18.15
C GLY A 70 1.80 -1.80 17.10
N ILE A 71 1.95 -2.13 15.82
CA ILE A 71 1.91 -1.18 14.71
C ILE A 71 0.52 -1.19 14.10
N GLU A 72 -0.10 -0.03 14.00
CA GLU A 72 -1.35 0.16 13.30
C GLU A 72 -1.09 0.23 11.80
N VAL A 73 -1.88 -0.54 11.03
CA VAL A 73 -1.70 -0.66 9.58
C VAL A 73 -2.87 -0.02 8.86
N PHE A 74 -2.57 0.91 7.98
CA PHE A 74 -3.51 1.59 7.09
C PHE A 74 -3.27 1.18 5.65
N MET A 75 -4.33 1.02 4.87
CA MET A 75 -4.25 0.84 3.41
C MET A 75 -4.76 2.11 2.72
N LEU A 76 -3.93 2.71 1.87
CA LEU A 76 -4.24 3.89 1.07
C LEU A 76 -4.24 3.48 -0.40
N THR A 77 -5.39 3.60 -1.08
CA THR A 77 -5.52 3.14 -2.47
C THR A 77 -6.34 4.11 -3.32
N GLY A 78 -6.01 4.16 -4.61
CA GLY A 78 -6.84 4.83 -5.63
C GLY A 78 -8.05 4.02 -6.07
N ASP A 79 -8.16 2.76 -5.65
CA ASP A 79 -9.29 1.90 -6.01
C ASP A 79 -10.61 2.37 -5.41
N SER A 80 -11.71 1.81 -5.95
CA SER A 80 -13.05 2.07 -5.43
C SER A 80 -13.20 1.56 -4.00
N GLU A 81 -14.13 2.19 -3.24
CA GLU A 81 -14.45 1.81 -1.85
C GLU A 81 -14.74 0.30 -1.72
N LYS A 82 -15.49 -0.27 -2.66
CA LYS A 82 -15.85 -1.70 -2.65
C LYS A 82 -14.63 -2.60 -2.82
N THR A 83 -13.74 -2.26 -3.75
CA THR A 83 -12.50 -3.01 -4.00
C THR A 83 -11.58 -2.90 -2.80
N ALA A 84 -11.41 -1.69 -2.29
CA ALA A 84 -10.57 -1.42 -1.12
C ALA A 84 -11.05 -2.18 0.12
N ALA A 85 -12.35 -2.16 0.42
CA ALA A 85 -12.94 -2.90 1.54
C ALA A 85 -12.68 -4.41 1.42
N HIS A 86 -12.85 -4.96 0.21
CA HIS A 86 -12.60 -6.39 -0.03
C HIS A 86 -11.13 -6.77 0.21
N ILE A 87 -10.19 -6.01 -0.35
CA ILE A 87 -8.74 -6.25 -0.19
C ILE A 87 -8.32 -6.05 1.27
N ALA A 88 -8.79 -5.00 1.94
CA ALA A 88 -8.49 -4.73 3.34
C ALA A 88 -8.95 -5.89 4.24
N SER A 89 -10.17 -6.39 4.01
CA SER A 89 -10.71 -7.56 4.73
C SER A 89 -9.85 -8.81 4.53
N GLN A 90 -9.44 -9.11 3.29
CA GLN A 90 -8.56 -10.25 2.99
C GLN A 90 -7.19 -10.11 3.65
N ALA A 91 -6.64 -8.90 3.66
CA ALA A 91 -5.34 -8.59 4.26
C ALA A 91 -5.38 -8.51 5.79
N GLY A 92 -6.57 -8.48 6.41
CA GLY A 92 -6.72 -8.27 7.86
C GLY A 92 -6.44 -6.83 8.29
N ILE A 93 -6.59 -5.85 7.39
CA ILE A 93 -6.42 -4.43 7.65
C ILE A 93 -7.77 -3.82 8.07
N LYS A 94 -7.78 -3.12 9.21
CA LYS A 94 -9.00 -2.50 9.77
C LYS A 94 -9.27 -1.11 9.21
N HIS A 95 -8.22 -0.38 8.87
CA HIS A 95 -8.29 1.01 8.46
C HIS A 95 -7.83 1.16 7.02
N PHE A 96 -8.70 1.66 6.17
CA PHE A 96 -8.35 1.93 4.77
C PHE A 96 -8.98 3.24 4.28
N GLN A 97 -8.37 3.83 3.27
CA GLN A 97 -8.86 4.97 2.53
C GLN A 97 -8.85 4.62 1.04
N ALA A 98 -9.98 4.84 0.37
CA ALA A 98 -10.19 4.50 -1.03
C ALA A 98 -10.28 5.76 -1.91
N SER A 99 -10.20 5.58 -3.22
CA SER A 99 -10.35 6.65 -4.22
C SER A 99 -9.40 7.83 -4.01
N MET A 100 -8.21 7.57 -3.44
CA MET A 100 -7.22 8.60 -3.14
C MET A 100 -6.37 8.95 -4.35
N MET A 101 -6.16 10.23 -4.57
CA MET A 101 -5.14 10.75 -5.48
C MET A 101 -3.76 10.76 -4.77
N PRO A 102 -2.64 10.85 -5.50
CA PRO A 102 -1.30 10.90 -4.89
C PRO A 102 -1.14 11.98 -3.81
N ASP A 103 -1.69 13.16 -4.04
CA ASP A 103 -1.64 14.29 -3.08
C ASP A 103 -2.45 14.00 -1.81
N ASP A 104 -3.58 13.29 -1.93
CA ASP A 104 -4.40 12.92 -0.77
C ASP A 104 -3.66 11.96 0.15
N LYS A 105 -2.85 11.04 -0.42
CA LYS A 105 -2.02 10.12 0.37
C LYS A 105 -0.97 10.86 1.18
N ALA A 106 -0.26 11.82 0.58
CA ALA A 106 0.73 12.64 1.27
C ALA A 106 0.08 13.46 2.39
N LYS A 107 -1.06 14.10 2.12
CA LYS A 107 -1.81 14.85 3.13
C LYS A 107 -2.30 13.98 4.28
N PHE A 108 -2.75 12.77 4.01
CA PHE A 108 -3.16 11.83 5.06
C PHE A 108 -1.99 11.48 6.00
N ILE A 109 -0.79 11.30 5.45
CA ILE A 109 0.43 11.07 6.23
C ILE A 109 0.76 12.29 7.10
N GLU A 110 0.74 13.49 6.52
CA GLU A 110 0.96 14.76 7.23
C GLU A 110 -0.02 14.91 8.41
N ASP A 111 -1.30 14.59 8.20
CA ASP A 111 -2.32 14.67 9.23
C ASP A 111 -2.09 13.68 10.38
N LEU A 112 -1.57 12.47 10.10
CA LEU A 112 -1.17 11.52 11.14
C LEU A 112 0.04 12.02 11.91
N GLN A 113 1.02 12.63 11.24
CA GLN A 113 2.22 13.20 11.87
C GLN A 113 1.86 14.37 12.78
N LYS A 114 0.93 15.26 12.37
CA LYS A 114 0.41 16.35 13.21
C LYS A 114 -0.27 15.85 14.48
N LYS A 115 -0.81 14.64 14.47
CA LYS A 115 -1.36 13.96 15.66
C LYS A 115 -0.28 13.29 16.52
N GLY A 116 0.99 13.44 16.20
CA GLY A 116 2.12 12.86 16.93
C GLY A 116 2.44 11.42 16.58
N CYS A 117 1.88 10.87 15.49
CA CYS A 117 2.18 9.52 15.06
C CYS A 117 3.50 9.45 14.30
N ASN A 118 4.31 8.42 14.57
CA ASN A 118 5.44 8.08 13.71
C ASN A 118 4.93 7.22 12.55
N VAL A 119 5.08 7.72 11.32
CA VAL A 119 4.51 7.12 10.12
C VAL A 119 5.61 6.56 9.24
N ALA A 120 5.45 5.30 8.81
CA ALA A 120 6.18 4.71 7.71
C ALA A 120 5.23 4.53 6.52
N MET A 121 5.64 4.96 5.33
CA MET A 121 4.91 4.73 4.09
C MET A 121 5.59 3.62 3.29
N VAL A 122 4.78 2.71 2.77
CA VAL A 122 5.23 1.61 1.90
C VAL A 122 4.52 1.75 0.56
N GLY A 123 5.27 1.83 -0.53
CA GLY A 123 4.71 2.02 -1.87
C GLY A 123 5.63 1.53 -2.98
N ASP A 124 5.17 1.58 -4.21
CA ASP A 124 5.97 1.21 -5.40
C ASP A 124 6.83 2.37 -5.94
N GLY A 125 6.63 3.57 -5.43
CA GLY A 125 7.38 4.78 -5.75
C GLY A 125 6.95 5.51 -7.03
N ILE A 126 6.08 4.95 -7.85
CA ILE A 126 5.62 5.61 -9.08
C ILE A 126 4.51 6.61 -8.73
N ASN A 127 3.45 6.12 -8.10
CA ASN A 127 2.29 6.93 -7.70
C ASN A 127 2.36 7.41 -6.24
N ASP A 128 3.31 6.90 -5.47
CA ASP A 128 3.44 7.12 -4.04
C ASP A 128 4.65 7.98 -3.66
N ALA A 129 5.38 8.53 -4.66
CA ALA A 129 6.63 9.27 -4.41
C ALA A 129 6.47 10.44 -3.43
N LEU A 130 5.38 11.20 -3.52
CA LEU A 130 5.09 12.29 -2.57
C LEU A 130 4.82 11.74 -1.16
N ALA A 131 4.02 10.69 -1.05
CA ALA A 131 3.68 10.06 0.21
C ALA A 131 4.90 9.39 0.88
N LEU A 132 5.79 8.79 0.08
CA LEU A 132 7.04 8.22 0.55
C LEU A 132 7.97 9.29 1.15
N LYS A 133 8.07 10.45 0.50
CA LYS A 133 8.88 11.58 0.99
C LYS A 133 8.29 12.26 2.22
N GLU A 134 6.97 12.31 2.33
CA GLU A 134 6.29 12.94 3.45
C GLU A 134 6.41 12.12 4.74
N ALA A 135 6.50 10.81 4.64
CA ALA A 135 6.58 9.92 5.79
C ALA A 135 7.89 10.09 6.58
N HIS A 136 7.89 9.76 7.89
CA HIS A 136 9.13 9.71 8.66
C HIS A 136 10.10 8.64 8.14
N VAL A 137 9.57 7.58 7.52
CA VAL A 137 10.33 6.53 6.82
C VAL A 137 9.57 6.13 5.57
N GLY A 138 10.11 6.40 4.40
CA GLY A 138 9.62 5.91 3.12
C GLY A 138 10.27 4.56 2.78
N ILE A 139 9.46 3.58 2.41
CA ILE A 139 9.89 2.23 2.03
C ILE A 139 9.40 1.94 0.62
N ALA A 140 10.28 1.91 -0.36
CA ALA A 140 9.96 1.53 -1.72
C ALA A 140 10.03 0.02 -1.91
N MET A 141 9.00 -0.54 -2.54
CA MET A 141 8.89 -1.96 -2.87
C MET A 141 9.20 -2.20 -4.34
N GLY A 142 9.86 -3.34 -4.64
CA GLY A 142 10.13 -3.73 -6.03
C GLY A 142 11.08 -2.80 -6.77
N ALA A 143 12.03 -2.19 -6.06
CA ALA A 143 12.95 -1.16 -6.57
C ALA A 143 13.87 -1.63 -7.73
N MET A 144 13.80 -2.89 -8.14
CA MET A 144 14.54 -3.41 -9.30
C MET A 144 13.95 -2.86 -10.62
N GLY A 145 14.17 -1.57 -10.89
CA GLY A 145 13.78 -0.96 -12.17
C GLY A 145 13.10 0.40 -12.08
N SER A 146 12.94 0.97 -10.90
CA SER A 146 12.41 2.31 -10.72
C SER A 146 13.40 3.20 -9.96
N ASP A 147 14.19 3.97 -10.71
CA ASP A 147 15.09 4.98 -10.13
C ASP A 147 14.33 6.01 -9.29
N LEU A 148 13.09 6.32 -9.69
CA LEU A 148 12.23 7.25 -8.96
C LEU A 148 11.84 6.72 -7.59
N ALA A 149 11.53 5.42 -7.49
CA ALA A 149 11.20 4.77 -6.21
C ALA A 149 12.39 4.82 -5.25
N ILE A 150 13.59 4.50 -5.75
CA ILE A 150 14.83 4.53 -4.97
C ILE A 150 15.14 5.95 -4.48
N GLN A 151 14.95 6.96 -5.33
CA GLN A 151 15.22 8.37 -4.97
C GLN A 151 14.19 8.96 -4.00
N SER A 152 13.01 8.37 -3.91
CA SER A 152 11.89 8.89 -3.09
C SER A 152 11.76 8.21 -1.74
N ALA A 153 12.55 7.18 -1.45
CA ALA A 153 12.42 6.38 -0.24
C ALA A 153 13.74 6.30 0.54
N ASP A 154 13.64 6.14 1.87
CA ASP A 154 14.79 5.92 2.76
C ASP A 154 15.26 4.48 2.70
N ILE A 155 14.36 3.55 2.41
CA ILE A 155 14.62 2.11 2.32
C ILE A 155 14.06 1.59 1.00
N ALA A 156 14.88 0.87 0.23
CA ALA A 156 14.47 0.19 -0.97
C ALA A 156 14.48 -1.33 -0.75
N LEU A 157 13.34 -1.98 -0.90
CA LEU A 157 13.22 -3.43 -0.90
C LEU A 157 13.31 -3.93 -2.34
N MET A 158 14.32 -4.74 -2.62
CA MET A 158 14.64 -5.21 -3.98
C MET A 158 13.59 -6.21 -4.52
N ASN A 159 12.74 -6.74 -3.67
CA ASN A 159 11.68 -7.65 -4.05
C ASN A 159 10.32 -7.20 -3.51
N ASN A 160 9.24 -7.73 -4.10
CA ASN A 160 7.86 -7.43 -3.73
C ASN A 160 7.36 -8.33 -2.58
N ASN A 161 8.19 -8.57 -1.53
CA ASN A 161 7.78 -9.34 -0.37
C ASN A 161 7.61 -8.45 0.86
N LEU A 162 6.35 -8.24 1.27
CA LEU A 162 5.99 -7.44 2.44
C LEU A 162 6.54 -7.98 3.76
N GLU A 163 6.88 -9.27 3.87
CA GLU A 163 7.46 -9.87 5.08
C GLU A 163 8.83 -9.27 5.45
N ASN A 164 9.52 -8.67 4.48
CA ASN A 164 10.77 -7.97 4.74
C ASN A 164 10.59 -6.76 5.65
N ILE A 165 9.40 -6.14 5.69
CA ILE A 165 9.12 -4.99 6.55
C ILE A 165 9.12 -5.38 8.03
N PRO A 166 8.28 -6.32 8.50
CA PRO A 166 8.35 -6.75 9.91
C PRO A 166 9.69 -7.39 10.27
N PHE A 167 10.39 -8.03 9.32
CA PHE A 167 11.75 -8.54 9.53
C PHE A 167 12.72 -7.38 9.80
N SER A 168 12.76 -6.36 8.95
CA SER A 168 13.66 -5.20 9.09
C SER A 168 13.39 -4.45 10.39
N LEU A 169 12.12 -4.27 10.78
CA LEU A 169 11.74 -3.65 12.04
C LEU A 169 12.23 -4.45 13.27
N ARG A 170 12.11 -5.79 13.25
CA ARG A 170 12.67 -6.63 14.31
C ARG A 170 14.18 -6.50 14.41
N LEU A 171 14.85 -6.50 13.26
CA LEU A 171 16.29 -6.33 13.20
C LEU A 171 16.71 -4.97 13.77
N ALA A 172 16.09 -3.89 13.34
CA ALA A 172 16.36 -2.54 13.84
C ALA A 172 16.16 -2.42 15.36
N ARG A 173 15.03 -2.98 15.89
CA ARG A 173 14.77 -2.99 17.34
C ARG A 173 15.83 -3.79 18.11
N ARG A 174 16.30 -4.91 17.57
CA ARG A 174 17.36 -5.73 18.17
C ARG A 174 18.70 -4.99 18.15
N THR A 175 19.06 -4.40 17.02
CA THR A 175 20.30 -3.61 16.88
C THR A 175 20.31 -2.43 17.85
N LYS A 176 19.21 -1.67 17.93
CA LYS A 176 19.07 -0.57 18.89
C LYS A 176 19.28 -1.03 20.34
N ARG A 177 18.72 -2.18 20.73
CA ARG A 177 18.91 -2.76 22.07
C ARG A 177 20.40 -3.06 22.35
N ILE A 178 21.10 -3.69 21.39
CA ILE A 178 22.53 -4.01 21.51
C ILE A 178 23.35 -2.74 21.64
N ILE A 179 23.06 -1.70 20.86
CA ILE A 179 23.75 -0.41 20.94
C ILE A 179 23.59 0.19 22.36
N TYR A 180 22.38 0.22 22.91
CA TYR A 180 22.16 0.74 24.26
C TYR A 180 22.85 -0.11 25.34
N GLN A 181 22.88 -1.44 25.20
CA GLN A 181 23.58 -2.34 26.11
C GLN A 181 25.10 -2.04 26.10
N ASN A 182 25.69 -1.92 24.91
CA ASN A 182 27.12 -1.62 24.77
C ASN A 182 27.47 -0.24 25.31
N LEU A 183 26.65 0.76 25.02
CA LEU A 183 26.84 2.11 25.54
C LEU A 183 26.73 2.15 27.07
N GLY A 184 25.73 1.51 27.63
CA GLY A 184 25.54 1.42 29.08
C GLY A 184 26.70 0.69 29.78
N LEU A 185 27.17 -0.41 29.18
CA LEU A 185 28.32 -1.15 29.70
C LEU A 185 29.61 -0.30 29.64
N SER A 186 29.86 0.37 28.51
CA SER A 186 31.02 1.25 28.33
C SER A 186 31.05 2.40 29.35
N ILE A 187 29.92 3.09 29.53
CA ILE A 187 29.76 4.17 30.52
C ILE A 187 29.97 3.62 31.93
N GLY A 188 29.38 2.46 32.26
CA GLY A 188 29.52 1.82 33.56
C GLY A 188 30.97 1.46 33.90
N ILE A 189 31.70 0.87 32.95
CA ILE A 189 33.14 0.55 33.13
C ILE A 189 33.95 1.84 33.30
N SER A 190 33.70 2.85 32.47
CA SER A 190 34.42 4.14 32.57
C SER A 190 34.19 4.81 33.92
N ALA A 191 32.94 4.86 34.40
CA ALA A 191 32.59 5.44 35.70
C ALA A 191 33.25 4.65 36.85
N PHE A 192 33.28 3.34 36.76
CA PHE A 192 33.96 2.48 37.74
C PHE A 192 35.43 2.73 37.79
N MET A 193 36.12 2.86 36.64
CA MET A 193 37.56 3.15 36.57
C MET A 193 37.97 4.53 37.05
N ILE A 194 37.07 5.53 36.95
CA ILE A 194 37.30 6.90 37.42
C ILE A 194 37.04 7.02 38.94
N GLY A 195 36.12 6.19 39.46
CA GLY A 195 35.76 6.19 40.88
C GLY A 195 36.65 5.33 41.77
N LEU A 196 37.57 4.62 41.18
CA LEU A 196 38.65 3.88 41.84
C LEU A 196 39.94 4.70 41.80
#